data_cd0f385079fa2456bbf7c748645d95c8
#
_entry.id   cd0f385079fa2456bbf7c748645d95c8
#
_cell.length_a   1.000
_cell.length_b   1.000
_cell.length_c   1.000
_cell.angle_alpha   90.00
_cell.angle_beta   90.00
_cell.angle_gamma   90.00
#
_symmetry.space_group_name_H-M   'P 1'
#
loop_
_entity.id
_entity.type
_entity.pdbx_description
1 polymer ?
#
loop_
_entity_poly.entity_id
_entity_poly.type
_entity_poly.pdbx_seq_one_letter_code
_entity_poly.pdbx_strand_id
1 'polypeptide(L)'
;NWRSTSDKFRSLFQQWQEHQRNNVRIDKADADALWSRFSTARTAFNVARRKWAQTRDAERNEAKEAKEAIIAEAEALRDSTAWVETSRKFSELMDRWKKAGRAGRREDDAMWAQFRAAADTFFNARQADRDQISSSEKENLAKKEELLVKAEALVPVKDEEAAKQARQALAAIQEEWDQIGYVPRDEVRRIEGRLDAVDKQIKAVEDAAWKQ
;
A
#
# COMPACT_ATOMS: atom_id res chain seq x y z
N ASN A 1 -37.41 -9.04 -8.87
CA ASN A 1 -36.68 -8.90 -10.13
C ASN A 1 -37.45 -8.00 -11.08
N TRP A 2 -36.98 -6.78 -11.30
CA TRP A 2 -37.65 -5.75 -12.13
C TRP A 2 -37.87 -6.19 -13.58
N ARG A 3 -36.90 -6.87 -14.19
CA ARG A 3 -36.97 -7.35 -15.57
C ARG A 3 -38.04 -8.40 -15.74
N SER A 4 -38.09 -9.39 -14.88
CA SER A 4 -39.07 -10.46 -14.89
C SER A 4 -40.48 -9.92 -14.73
N THR A 5 -40.70 -8.98 -13.81
CA THR A 5 -41.99 -8.35 -13.58
C THR A 5 -42.41 -7.47 -14.75
N SER A 6 -41.49 -6.73 -15.37
CA SER A 6 -41.74 -5.97 -16.61
C SER A 6 -42.22 -6.87 -17.75
N ASP A 7 -41.57 -8.02 -17.90
CA ASP A 7 -41.95 -9.01 -18.94
C ASP A 7 -43.35 -9.59 -18.67
N LYS A 8 -43.69 -9.83 -17.41
CA LYS A 8 -45.04 -10.26 -17.01
C LYS A 8 -46.12 -9.23 -17.34
N PHE A 9 -45.87 -7.94 -17.07
CA PHE A 9 -46.82 -6.87 -17.46
C PHE A 9 -46.99 -6.79 -18.97
N ARG A 10 -45.91 -6.92 -19.72
CA ARG A 10 -45.96 -6.94 -21.18
C ARG A 10 -46.80 -8.12 -21.72
N SER A 11 -46.56 -9.29 -21.16
CA SER A 11 -47.31 -10.51 -21.52
C SER A 11 -48.78 -10.40 -21.18
N LEU A 12 -49.13 -9.87 -20.00
CA LEU A 12 -50.53 -9.65 -19.61
C LEU A 12 -51.21 -8.63 -20.50
N PHE A 13 -50.53 -7.58 -20.92
CA PHE A 13 -51.06 -6.60 -21.85
C PHE A 13 -51.35 -7.22 -23.24
N GLN A 14 -50.46 -8.07 -23.75
CA GLN A 14 -50.69 -8.81 -24.99
C GLN A 14 -51.86 -9.74 -24.88
N GLN A 15 -52.04 -10.48 -23.79
CA GLN A 15 -53.18 -11.34 -23.53
C GLN A 15 -54.49 -10.56 -23.47
N TRP A 16 -54.49 -9.38 -22.88
CA TRP A 16 -55.62 -8.47 -22.84
C TRP A 16 -56.05 -8.06 -24.26
N GLN A 17 -55.10 -7.65 -25.10
CA GLN A 17 -55.35 -7.26 -26.48
C GLN A 17 -55.90 -8.42 -27.32
N GLU A 18 -55.34 -9.62 -27.20
CA GLU A 18 -55.78 -10.83 -27.89
C GLU A 18 -57.19 -11.21 -27.46
N HIS A 19 -57.49 -11.15 -26.18
CA HIS A 19 -58.81 -11.42 -25.66
C HIS A 19 -59.86 -10.46 -26.22
N GLN A 20 -59.54 -9.18 -26.31
CA GLN A 20 -60.46 -8.19 -26.91
C GLN A 20 -60.72 -8.43 -28.39
N ARG A 21 -59.77 -8.98 -29.12
CA ARG A 21 -59.91 -9.27 -30.56
C ARG A 21 -60.72 -10.53 -30.86
N ASN A 22 -60.53 -11.56 -30.07
CA ASN A 22 -60.88 -12.93 -30.41
C ASN A 22 -62.02 -13.53 -29.58
N ASN A 23 -62.49 -12.88 -28.55
CA ASN A 23 -63.43 -13.44 -27.58
C ASN A 23 -64.77 -12.68 -27.48
N VAL A 24 -65.73 -13.32 -26.80
CA VAL A 24 -67.03 -12.74 -26.48
C VAL A 24 -66.85 -11.41 -25.74
N ARG A 25 -67.63 -10.42 -26.14
CA ARG A 25 -67.56 -9.10 -25.44
C ARG A 25 -68.02 -9.23 -24.01
N ILE A 26 -67.22 -8.74 -23.14
CA ILE A 26 -67.57 -8.52 -21.74
C ILE A 26 -68.28 -7.18 -21.59
N ASP A 27 -69.07 -7.04 -20.53
CA ASP A 27 -69.77 -5.78 -20.26
C ASP A 27 -68.76 -4.63 -20.13
N LYS A 28 -69.12 -3.48 -20.67
CA LYS A 28 -68.17 -2.31 -20.68
C LYS A 28 -67.80 -1.88 -19.32
N ALA A 29 -68.67 -1.89 -18.34
CA ALA A 29 -68.36 -1.54 -16.96
C ALA A 29 -67.28 -2.47 -16.33
N ASP A 30 -67.45 -3.78 -16.60
CA ASP A 30 -66.48 -4.78 -16.15
C ASP A 30 -65.11 -4.65 -16.85
N ALA A 31 -65.13 -4.39 -18.15
CA ALA A 31 -63.91 -4.14 -18.93
C ALA A 31 -63.17 -2.91 -18.44
N ASP A 32 -63.87 -1.82 -18.18
CA ASP A 32 -63.29 -0.58 -17.65
C ASP A 32 -62.75 -0.76 -16.25
N ALA A 33 -63.41 -1.51 -15.38
CA ALA A 33 -62.96 -1.84 -14.04
C ALA A 33 -61.69 -2.70 -14.06
N LEU A 34 -61.60 -3.72 -14.90
CA LEU A 34 -60.43 -4.57 -15.07
C LEU A 34 -59.24 -3.82 -15.65
N TRP A 35 -59.50 -2.99 -16.65
CA TRP A 35 -58.47 -2.14 -17.23
C TRP A 35 -57.90 -1.13 -16.19
N SER A 36 -58.77 -0.53 -15.41
CA SER A 36 -58.37 0.38 -14.32
C SER A 36 -57.48 -0.31 -13.33
N ARG A 37 -57.77 -1.53 -12.90
CA ARG A 37 -56.92 -2.33 -12.01
C ARG A 37 -55.56 -2.62 -12.63
N PHE A 38 -55.53 -3.07 -13.86
CA PHE A 38 -54.30 -3.37 -14.59
C PHE A 38 -53.45 -2.11 -14.78
N SER A 39 -54.04 -1.03 -15.27
CA SER A 39 -53.39 0.28 -15.50
C SER A 39 -52.81 0.86 -14.20
N THR A 40 -53.56 0.78 -13.10
CA THR A 40 -53.09 1.26 -11.78
C THR A 40 -51.91 0.44 -11.29
N ALA A 41 -51.96 -0.89 -11.39
CA ALA A 41 -50.87 -1.76 -11.00
C ALA A 41 -49.59 -1.52 -11.85
N ARG A 42 -49.78 -1.37 -13.17
CA ARG A 42 -48.66 -1.08 -14.08
C ARG A 42 -48.03 0.28 -13.80
N THR A 43 -48.83 1.29 -13.56
CA THR A 43 -48.34 2.63 -13.21
C THR A 43 -47.54 2.62 -11.89
N ALA A 44 -48.09 1.96 -10.87
CA ALA A 44 -47.41 1.80 -9.59
C ALA A 44 -46.06 1.07 -9.73
N PHE A 45 -46.03 0.00 -10.51
CA PHE A 45 -44.78 -0.73 -10.82
C PHE A 45 -43.78 0.15 -11.55
N ASN A 46 -44.19 0.89 -12.58
CA ASN A 46 -43.31 1.75 -13.35
C ASN A 46 -42.73 2.91 -12.50
N VAL A 47 -43.53 3.48 -11.60
CA VAL A 47 -43.06 4.50 -10.65
C VAL A 47 -42.03 3.92 -9.71
N ALA A 48 -42.29 2.76 -9.13
CA ALA A 48 -41.34 2.08 -8.22
C ALA A 48 -40.03 1.71 -8.92
N ARG A 49 -40.12 1.19 -10.15
CA ARG A 49 -38.93 0.84 -10.96
C ARG A 49 -38.08 2.07 -11.27
N ARG A 50 -38.73 3.17 -11.67
CA ARG A 50 -38.03 4.42 -11.95
C ARG A 50 -37.30 4.97 -10.72
N LYS A 51 -37.98 4.96 -9.58
CA LYS A 51 -37.40 5.39 -8.30
C LYS A 51 -36.20 4.53 -7.92
N TRP A 52 -36.30 3.23 -8.05
CA TRP A 52 -35.19 2.31 -7.80
C TRP A 52 -34.00 2.59 -8.72
N ALA A 53 -34.23 2.79 -10.02
CA ALA A 53 -33.19 3.11 -10.99
C ALA A 53 -32.51 4.42 -10.67
N GLN A 54 -33.26 5.46 -10.31
CA GLN A 54 -32.71 6.76 -9.91
C GLN A 54 -31.85 6.66 -8.65
N THR A 55 -32.30 5.92 -7.64
CA THR A 55 -31.53 5.69 -6.40
C THR A 55 -30.25 4.95 -6.70
N ARG A 56 -30.29 3.89 -7.50
CA ARG A 56 -29.12 3.13 -7.91
C ARG A 56 -28.11 3.99 -8.67
N ASP A 57 -28.57 4.81 -9.59
CA ASP A 57 -27.71 5.70 -10.37
C ASP A 57 -27.06 6.77 -9.49
N ALA A 58 -27.81 7.32 -8.53
CA ALA A 58 -27.29 8.26 -7.53
C ALA A 58 -26.20 7.61 -6.66
N GLU A 59 -26.43 6.40 -6.17
CA GLU A 59 -25.44 5.64 -5.38
C GLU A 59 -24.17 5.34 -6.18
N ARG A 60 -24.32 4.97 -7.46
CA ARG A 60 -23.17 4.75 -8.35
C ARG A 60 -22.36 6.00 -8.60
N ASN A 61 -23.02 7.12 -8.83
CA ASN A 61 -22.34 8.40 -9.03
C ASN A 61 -21.60 8.85 -7.75
N GLU A 62 -22.22 8.68 -6.60
CA GLU A 62 -21.60 8.98 -5.30
C GLU A 62 -20.36 8.13 -5.06
N ALA A 63 -20.44 6.83 -5.33
CA ALA A 63 -19.30 5.92 -5.25
C ALA A 63 -18.16 6.31 -6.21
N LYS A 64 -18.52 6.68 -7.44
CA LYS A 64 -17.56 7.15 -8.45
C LYS A 64 -16.83 8.41 -7.99
N GLU A 65 -17.55 9.41 -7.53
CA GLU A 65 -16.97 10.68 -7.02
C GLU A 65 -16.03 10.42 -5.83
N ALA A 66 -16.44 9.57 -4.90
CA ALA A 66 -15.61 9.18 -3.76
C ALA A 66 -14.31 8.51 -4.18
N LYS A 67 -14.37 7.58 -5.13
CA LYS A 67 -13.20 6.88 -5.67
C LYS A 67 -12.29 7.78 -6.48
N GLU A 68 -12.84 8.68 -7.28
CA GLU A 68 -12.06 9.69 -8.01
C GLU A 68 -11.28 10.61 -7.07
N ALA A 69 -11.89 11.03 -5.96
CA ALA A 69 -11.22 11.82 -4.93
C ALA A 69 -10.07 11.04 -4.27
N ILE A 70 -10.27 9.76 -3.98
CA ILE A 70 -9.22 8.88 -3.43
C ILE A 70 -8.06 8.74 -4.40
N ILE A 71 -8.33 8.54 -5.69
CA ILE A 71 -7.31 8.45 -6.73
C ILE A 71 -6.49 9.75 -6.82
N ALA A 72 -7.14 10.90 -6.79
CA ALA A 72 -6.48 12.20 -6.82
C ALA A 72 -5.52 12.38 -5.63
N GLU A 73 -5.96 11.99 -4.42
CA GLU A 73 -5.10 12.01 -3.23
C GLU A 73 -3.93 11.03 -3.35
N ALA A 74 -4.16 9.83 -3.86
CA ALA A 74 -3.12 8.84 -4.09
C ALA A 74 -2.07 9.30 -5.09
N GLU A 75 -2.50 9.90 -6.19
CA GLU A 75 -1.60 10.45 -7.22
C GLU A 75 -0.75 11.61 -6.68
N ALA A 76 -1.31 12.43 -5.80
CA ALA A 76 -0.57 13.50 -5.12
C ALA A 76 0.50 12.97 -4.15
N LEU A 77 0.33 11.75 -3.65
CA LEU A 77 1.23 11.11 -2.67
C LEU A 77 2.28 10.19 -3.30
N ARG A 78 2.15 9.83 -4.56
CA ARG A 78 2.96 8.78 -5.20
C ARG A 78 4.47 9.03 -5.18
N ASP A 79 4.89 10.28 -5.22
CA ASP A 79 6.30 10.68 -5.24
C ASP A 79 6.82 11.14 -3.87
N SER A 80 6.03 10.94 -2.81
CA SER A 80 6.43 11.28 -1.44
C SER A 80 7.59 10.41 -0.96
N THR A 81 8.50 11.03 -0.22
CA THR A 81 9.60 10.35 0.47
C THR A 81 9.40 10.26 1.99
N ALA A 82 8.30 10.78 2.50
CA ALA A 82 7.87 10.63 3.89
C ALA A 82 7.27 9.23 4.10
N TRP A 83 8.12 8.22 4.15
CA TRP A 83 7.73 6.81 4.06
C TRP A 83 6.69 6.36 5.08
N VAL A 84 6.87 6.69 6.34
CA VAL A 84 5.98 6.28 7.43
C VAL A 84 4.63 6.98 7.34
N GLU A 85 4.65 8.30 7.21
CA GLU A 85 3.44 9.13 7.15
C GLU A 85 2.61 8.79 5.90
N THR A 86 3.25 8.70 4.75
CA THR A 86 2.56 8.44 3.47
C THR A 86 2.03 7.01 3.42
N SER A 87 2.74 6.02 3.97
CA SER A 87 2.23 4.65 4.10
C SER A 87 0.94 4.60 4.92
N ARG A 88 0.85 5.37 5.99
CA ARG A 88 -0.36 5.50 6.79
C ARG A 88 -1.50 6.13 5.97
N LYS A 89 -1.20 7.18 5.20
CA LYS A 89 -2.19 7.84 4.33
C LYS A 89 -2.73 6.88 3.27
N PHE A 90 -1.90 6.05 2.65
CA PHE A 90 -2.35 5.01 1.72
C PHE A 90 -3.24 3.95 2.40
N SER A 91 -2.94 3.59 3.63
CA SER A 91 -3.81 2.69 4.42
C SER A 91 -5.19 3.32 4.68
N GLU A 92 -5.24 4.59 5.03
CA GLU A 92 -6.49 5.34 5.21
C GLU A 92 -7.27 5.46 3.89
N LEU A 93 -6.59 5.70 2.77
CA LEU A 93 -7.20 5.73 1.44
C LEU A 93 -7.81 4.39 1.06
N MET A 94 -7.13 3.28 1.38
CA MET A 94 -7.65 1.93 1.16
C MET A 94 -8.92 1.66 1.97
N ASP A 95 -8.97 2.10 3.22
CA ASP A 95 -10.16 1.97 4.05
C ASP A 95 -11.34 2.78 3.49
N ARG A 96 -11.08 3.98 3.03
CA ARG A 96 -12.07 4.82 2.33
C ARG A 96 -12.54 4.17 1.03
N TRP A 97 -11.64 3.55 0.28
CA TRP A 97 -11.98 2.81 -0.93
C TRP A 97 -12.98 1.70 -0.67
N LYS A 98 -12.74 0.91 0.35
CA LYS A 98 -13.64 -0.19 0.75
C LYS A 98 -15.04 0.29 1.14
N LYS A 99 -15.15 1.49 1.68
CA LYS A 99 -16.42 2.12 2.11
C LYS A 99 -17.13 2.89 1.00
N ALA A 100 -16.46 3.20 -0.09
CA ALA A 100 -16.99 4.08 -1.14
C ALA A 100 -18.15 3.47 -1.95
N GLY A 101 -18.36 2.18 -1.87
CA GLY A 101 -19.40 1.47 -2.62
C GLY A 101 -18.98 1.11 -4.04
N ARG A 102 -19.98 0.85 -4.89
CA ARG A 102 -19.76 0.37 -6.27
C ARG A 102 -20.30 1.38 -7.28
N ALA A 103 -19.44 1.81 -8.20
CA ALA A 103 -19.81 2.68 -9.32
C ALA A 103 -20.27 1.89 -10.56
N GLY A 104 -19.88 0.62 -10.66
CA GLY A 104 -20.09 -0.28 -11.78
C GLY A 104 -18.80 -1.04 -12.05
N ARG A 105 -18.91 -2.28 -12.49
CA ARG A 105 -17.75 -3.18 -12.64
C ARG A 105 -16.65 -2.58 -13.50
N ARG A 106 -17.00 -2.09 -14.66
CA ARG A 106 -16.05 -1.54 -15.63
C ARG A 106 -15.36 -0.28 -15.12
N GLU A 107 -16.11 0.62 -14.51
CA GLU A 107 -15.59 1.85 -13.92
C GLU A 107 -14.75 1.57 -12.69
N ASP A 108 -15.20 0.66 -11.81
CA ASP A 108 -14.46 0.25 -10.62
C ASP A 108 -13.12 -0.39 -10.98
N ASP A 109 -13.08 -1.26 -11.98
CA ASP A 109 -11.84 -1.89 -12.44
C ASP A 109 -10.84 -0.86 -12.98
N ALA A 110 -11.31 0.11 -13.78
CA ALA A 110 -10.48 1.19 -14.30
C ALA A 110 -9.95 2.11 -13.20
N MET A 111 -10.80 2.50 -12.25
CA MET A 111 -10.42 3.35 -11.12
C MET A 111 -9.46 2.62 -10.17
N TRP A 112 -9.69 1.33 -9.92
CA TRP A 112 -8.78 0.51 -9.13
C TRP A 112 -7.39 0.43 -9.74
N ALA A 113 -7.30 0.27 -11.06
CA ALA A 113 -6.02 0.28 -11.77
C ALA A 113 -5.26 1.59 -11.58
N GLN A 114 -5.94 2.73 -11.61
CA GLN A 114 -5.34 4.06 -11.37
C GLN A 114 -4.85 4.20 -9.92
N PHE A 115 -5.66 3.83 -8.94
CA PHE A 115 -5.29 3.87 -7.53
C PHE A 115 -4.08 2.97 -7.26
N ARG A 116 -4.13 1.75 -7.75
CA ARG A 116 -3.05 0.77 -7.60
C ARG A 116 -1.75 1.24 -8.24
N ALA A 117 -1.81 1.86 -9.42
CA ALA A 117 -0.62 2.40 -10.07
C ALA A 117 0.08 3.47 -9.22
N ALA A 118 -0.67 4.37 -8.61
CA ALA A 118 -0.13 5.38 -7.71
C ALA A 118 0.47 4.76 -6.44
N ALA A 119 -0.23 3.81 -5.82
CA ALA A 119 0.25 3.08 -4.66
C ALA A 119 1.52 2.28 -4.97
N ASP A 120 1.56 1.58 -6.09
CA ASP A 120 2.73 0.80 -6.52
C ASP A 120 3.95 1.69 -6.75
N THR A 121 3.78 2.86 -7.35
CA THR A 121 4.86 3.83 -7.53
C THR A 121 5.48 4.23 -6.21
N PHE A 122 4.66 4.56 -5.21
CA PHE A 122 5.13 4.92 -3.88
C PHE A 122 5.82 3.75 -3.16
N PHE A 123 5.18 2.59 -3.09
CA PHE A 123 5.72 1.43 -2.36
C PHE A 123 6.96 0.83 -3.02
N ASN A 124 7.06 0.86 -4.36
CA ASN A 124 8.26 0.46 -5.06
C ASN A 124 9.44 1.42 -4.77
N ALA A 125 9.19 2.73 -4.74
CA ALA A 125 10.20 3.71 -4.37
C ALA A 125 10.68 3.53 -2.92
N ARG A 126 9.76 3.26 -2.00
CA ARG A 126 10.08 2.95 -0.60
C ARG A 126 10.95 1.70 -0.49
N GLN A 127 10.62 0.64 -1.24
CA GLN A 127 11.40 -0.59 -1.24
C GLN A 127 12.79 -0.37 -1.82
N ALA A 128 12.90 0.39 -2.92
CA ALA A 128 14.19 0.74 -3.50
C ALA A 128 15.09 1.54 -2.52
N ASP A 129 14.51 2.45 -1.76
CA ASP A 129 15.21 3.20 -0.70
C ASP A 129 15.73 2.26 0.39
N ARG A 130 14.90 1.33 0.86
CA ARG A 130 15.32 0.31 1.84
C ARG A 130 16.44 -0.59 1.30
N ASP A 131 16.33 -1.00 0.06
CA ASP A 131 17.34 -1.84 -0.59
C ASP A 131 18.67 -1.11 -0.74
N GLN A 132 18.61 0.18 -1.07
CA GLN A 132 19.81 1.03 -1.15
C GLN A 132 20.49 1.19 0.22
N ILE A 133 19.71 1.43 1.27
CA ILE A 133 20.24 1.50 2.65
C ILE A 133 20.88 0.17 3.05
N SER A 134 20.18 -0.94 2.82
CA SER A 134 20.68 -2.29 3.12
C SER A 134 21.97 -2.60 2.37
N SER A 135 22.06 -2.24 1.10
CA SER A 135 23.26 -2.41 0.27
C SER A 135 24.42 -1.58 0.80
N SER A 136 24.18 -0.30 1.13
CA SER A 136 25.18 0.59 1.71
C SER A 136 25.70 0.08 3.06
N GLU A 137 24.80 -0.42 3.92
CA GLU A 137 25.20 -0.99 5.21
C GLU A 137 26.08 -2.24 5.05
N LYS A 138 25.79 -3.10 4.07
CA LYS A 138 26.61 -4.27 3.76
C LYS A 138 27.99 -3.90 3.22
N GLU A 139 28.06 -2.89 2.35
CA GLU A 139 29.34 -2.37 1.85
C GLU A 139 30.17 -1.76 2.99
N ASN A 140 29.54 -1.01 3.89
CA ASN A 140 30.19 -0.45 5.07
C ASN A 140 30.72 -1.53 6.01
N LEU A 141 29.94 -2.59 6.19
CA LEU A 141 30.38 -3.75 6.98
C LEU A 141 31.62 -4.39 6.38
N ALA A 142 31.65 -4.63 5.06
CA ALA A 142 32.80 -5.19 4.39
C ALA A 142 34.06 -4.32 4.56
N LYS A 143 33.92 -3.00 4.42
CA LYS A 143 35.01 -2.04 4.64
C LYS A 143 35.55 -2.08 6.10
N LYS A 144 34.65 -2.10 7.08
CA LYS A 144 34.99 -2.21 8.49
C LYS A 144 35.64 -3.54 8.82
N GLU A 145 35.20 -4.64 8.22
CA GLU A 145 35.84 -5.96 8.38
C GLU A 145 37.27 -6.00 7.81
N GLU A 146 37.52 -5.33 6.67
CA GLU A 146 38.87 -5.17 6.14
C GLU A 146 39.76 -4.40 7.12
N LEU A 147 39.25 -3.34 7.73
CA LEU A 147 39.97 -2.60 8.75
C LEU A 147 40.22 -3.43 10.02
N LEU A 148 39.29 -4.29 10.42
CA LEU A 148 39.44 -5.23 11.51
C LEU A 148 40.59 -6.22 11.28
N VAL A 149 40.68 -6.76 10.07
CA VAL A 149 41.82 -7.64 9.71
C VAL A 149 43.15 -6.93 9.89
N LYS A 150 43.25 -5.68 9.44
CA LYS A 150 44.45 -4.85 9.63
C LYS A 150 44.71 -4.55 11.10
N ALA A 151 43.68 -4.24 11.88
CA ALA A 151 43.83 -3.98 13.32
C ALA A 151 44.25 -5.23 14.07
N GLU A 152 43.65 -6.38 13.81
CA GLU A 152 43.99 -7.64 14.46
C GLU A 152 45.40 -8.13 14.10
N ALA A 153 45.92 -7.74 12.94
CA ALA A 153 47.31 -8.00 12.57
C ALA A 153 48.35 -7.19 13.40
N LEU A 154 47.94 -6.16 14.10
CA LEU A 154 48.81 -5.35 14.98
C LEU A 154 49.15 -6.05 16.29
N VAL A 155 48.39 -7.06 16.66
CA VAL A 155 48.54 -7.77 17.93
C VAL A 155 48.89 -9.24 17.69
N PRO A 156 49.62 -9.89 18.64
CA PRO A 156 50.11 -9.35 19.90
C PRO A 156 51.33 -8.42 19.72
N VAL A 157 51.50 -7.46 20.63
CA VAL A 157 52.68 -6.57 20.67
C VAL A 157 53.70 -7.10 21.66
N LYS A 158 54.96 -6.99 21.29
CA LYS A 158 56.07 -7.62 22.04
C LYS A 158 56.63 -6.74 23.16
N ASP A 159 56.69 -5.44 22.95
CA ASP A 159 57.33 -4.47 23.81
C ASP A 159 56.70 -3.08 23.67
N GLU A 160 57.21 -2.11 24.45
CA GLU A 160 56.68 -0.74 24.47
C GLU A 160 56.82 -0.02 23.13
N GLU A 161 57.91 -0.24 22.39
CA GLU A 161 58.10 0.41 21.09
C GLU A 161 57.13 -0.16 20.05
N ALA A 162 56.93 -1.46 20.06
CA ALA A 162 55.91 -2.11 19.21
C ALA A 162 54.50 -1.64 19.58
N ALA A 163 54.21 -1.42 20.88
CA ALA A 163 52.95 -0.89 21.34
C ALA A 163 52.69 0.54 20.84
N LYS A 164 53.73 1.40 20.85
CA LYS A 164 53.66 2.76 20.29
C LYS A 164 53.29 2.75 18.79
N GLN A 165 54.01 1.91 18.03
CA GLN A 165 53.75 1.77 16.58
C GLN A 165 52.35 1.23 16.31
N ALA A 166 51.92 0.22 17.08
CA ALA A 166 50.57 -0.35 16.96
C ALA A 166 49.50 0.68 17.35
N ARG A 167 49.74 1.52 18.36
CA ARG A 167 48.84 2.61 18.75
C ARG A 167 48.64 3.62 17.62
N GLN A 168 49.72 4.02 16.94
CA GLN A 168 49.66 4.94 15.82
C GLN A 168 48.92 4.31 14.64
N ALA A 169 49.17 3.05 14.34
CA ALA A 169 48.47 2.34 13.27
C ALA A 169 46.96 2.14 13.58
N LEU A 170 46.62 1.84 14.84
CA LEU A 170 45.23 1.73 15.28
C LEU A 170 44.50 3.07 15.21
N ALA A 171 45.17 4.17 15.57
CA ALA A 171 44.58 5.50 15.44
C ALA A 171 44.20 5.84 13.98
N ALA A 172 45.09 5.51 13.03
CA ALA A 172 44.78 5.65 11.60
C ALA A 172 43.60 4.78 11.15
N ILE A 173 43.52 3.55 11.64
CA ILE A 173 42.41 2.63 11.38
C ILE A 173 41.09 3.19 11.94
N GLN A 174 41.12 3.74 13.18
CA GLN A 174 39.95 4.36 13.79
C GLN A 174 39.47 5.60 13.01
N GLU A 175 40.37 6.38 12.47
CA GLU A 175 40.05 7.52 11.63
C GLU A 175 39.33 7.11 10.36
N GLU A 176 39.80 6.07 9.67
CA GLU A 176 39.10 5.48 8.52
C GLU A 176 37.75 4.86 8.91
N TRP A 177 37.70 4.19 10.07
CA TRP A 177 36.49 3.58 10.60
C TRP A 177 35.38 4.60 10.82
N ASP A 178 35.72 5.75 11.40
CA ASP A 178 34.77 6.81 11.70
C ASP A 178 34.22 7.49 10.44
N GLN A 179 34.90 7.38 9.32
CA GLN A 179 34.42 7.89 8.02
C GLN A 179 33.54 6.90 7.28
N ILE A 180 33.52 5.63 7.66
CA ILE A 180 32.62 4.63 7.12
C ILE A 180 31.25 4.81 7.79
N GLY A 181 30.18 4.71 7.00
CA GLY A 181 28.83 4.88 7.48
C GLY A 181 28.31 3.69 8.31
N TYR A 182 27.01 3.68 8.53
CA TYR A 182 26.36 2.65 9.32
C TYR A 182 26.49 1.26 8.70
N VAL A 183 26.56 0.27 9.59
CA VAL A 183 26.53 -1.16 9.27
C VAL A 183 25.20 -1.77 9.74
N PRO A 184 24.84 -2.98 9.31
CA PRO A 184 23.65 -3.66 9.83
C PRO A 184 23.67 -3.70 11.36
N ARG A 185 22.54 -3.36 11.96
CA ARG A 185 22.42 -3.16 13.41
C ARG A 185 22.86 -4.38 14.25
N ASP A 186 22.57 -5.57 13.76
CA ASP A 186 22.92 -6.83 14.40
C ASP A 186 24.44 -7.14 14.36
N GLU A 187 25.18 -6.46 13.50
CA GLU A 187 26.64 -6.62 13.35
C GLU A 187 27.46 -5.63 14.20
N VAL A 188 26.87 -4.53 14.65
CA VAL A 188 27.57 -3.45 15.35
C VAL A 188 28.35 -3.98 16.56
N ARG A 189 27.71 -4.72 17.44
CA ARG A 189 28.34 -5.25 18.66
C ARG A 189 29.49 -6.17 18.35
N ARG A 190 29.39 -7.03 17.36
CA ARG A 190 30.42 -7.96 16.96
C ARG A 190 31.67 -7.25 16.47
N ILE A 191 31.54 -6.32 15.54
CA ILE A 191 32.68 -5.63 14.92
C ILE A 191 33.33 -4.61 15.88
N GLU A 192 32.55 -3.88 16.67
CA GLU A 192 33.07 -2.95 17.67
C GLU A 192 33.79 -3.71 18.80
N GLY A 193 33.27 -4.85 19.20
CA GLY A 193 33.92 -5.73 20.17
C GLY A 193 35.28 -6.24 19.70
N ARG A 194 35.40 -6.58 18.41
CA ARG A 194 36.68 -7.00 17.83
C ARG A 194 37.70 -5.86 17.81
N LEU A 195 37.30 -4.64 17.47
CA LEU A 195 38.15 -3.47 17.47
C LEU A 195 38.61 -3.11 18.91
N ASP A 196 37.66 -3.14 19.84
CA ASP A 196 37.95 -2.90 21.27
C ASP A 196 38.92 -3.93 21.85
N ALA A 197 38.83 -5.18 21.45
CA ALA A 197 39.75 -6.24 21.86
C ALA A 197 41.19 -5.95 21.45
N VAL A 198 41.42 -5.40 20.26
CA VAL A 198 42.74 -4.97 19.78
C VAL A 198 43.25 -3.80 20.62
N ASP A 199 42.42 -2.80 20.87
CA ASP A 199 42.78 -1.65 21.71
C ASP A 199 43.18 -2.07 23.11
N LYS A 200 42.46 -2.97 23.74
CA LYS A 200 42.76 -3.51 25.08
C LYS A 200 44.08 -4.27 25.14
N GLN A 201 44.43 -5.03 24.11
CA GLN A 201 45.70 -5.75 24.04
C GLN A 201 46.87 -4.78 23.94
N ILE A 202 46.79 -3.73 23.15
CA ILE A 202 47.82 -2.70 23.03
C ILE A 202 47.95 -1.95 24.35
N LYS A 203 46.83 -1.53 24.93
CA LYS A 203 46.78 -0.83 26.21
C LYS A 203 47.41 -1.63 27.37
N ALA A 204 47.20 -2.93 27.40
CA ALA A 204 47.78 -3.80 28.42
C ALA A 204 49.31 -3.76 28.41
N VAL A 205 49.96 -3.68 27.24
CA VAL A 205 51.42 -3.55 27.10
C VAL A 205 51.90 -2.14 27.50
N GLU A 206 51.15 -1.10 27.09
CA GLU A 206 51.42 0.28 27.48
C GLU A 206 51.41 0.46 29.03
N ASP A 207 50.37 -0.08 29.67
CA ASP A 207 50.19 -0.01 31.13
C ASP A 207 51.24 -0.81 31.89
N ALA A 208 51.68 -1.93 31.34
CA ALA A 208 52.78 -2.72 31.96
C ALA A 208 54.11 -2.00 31.89
N ALA A 209 54.42 -1.32 30.78
CA ALA A 209 55.66 -0.50 30.65
C ALA A 209 55.66 0.73 31.59
N TRP A 210 54.49 1.34 31.82
CA TRP A 210 54.37 2.48 32.74
C TRP A 210 54.64 2.14 34.22
N LYS A 211 54.46 0.87 34.59
CA LYS A 211 54.64 0.40 35.99
C LYS A 211 56.05 -0.01 36.30
N GLN A 212 56.98 -0.03 35.35
CA GLN A 212 58.38 -0.30 35.51
C GLN A 212 59.18 0.99 35.72
#